data_f5c844d6e6b7e4aa807310826ed60526
#
_entry.id   f5c844d6e6b7e4aa807310826ed60526
#
_cell.length_a   1.000
_cell.length_b   1.000
_cell.length_c   1.000
_cell.angle_alpha   90.00
_cell.angle_beta   90.00
_cell.angle_gamma   90.00
#
_symmetry.space_group_name_H-M   'P 1'
#
loop_
_entity.id
_entity.type
_entity.pdbx_description
1 polymer ?
#
loop_
_entity_poly.entity_id
_entity_poly.type
_entity_poly.pdbx_seq_one_letter_code
_entity_poly.pdbx_strand_id
1 'polypeptide(L)'
;MMGVNPPTAYLLLTDIVKLPRGSWVIQNGVNSGVGRASVAIAKSLGLKTINVVRREEVVAEMKALGGDIVLVDGPDLANRVAAETGNAPITLALDGVSDTSPTNLMSCLSESAVLVSYGGTSRKPMVVQPGSLIFKKQTIRGFWLLYWYRSATPDEITAMFDHLAPLIASGTISAPVVATYGFDQVGEAIAKAAQSGGKVLFTPKT
;
A
#
# COMPACT_ATOMS: atom_id res chain seq x y z
N MET A 1 0.81 -15.70 -5.32
CA MET A 1 0.79 -14.26 -4.98
C MET A 1 0.65 -14.00 -3.47
N MET A 2 0.35 -15.05 -2.70
CA MET A 2 0.16 -14.98 -1.24
C MET A 2 1.43 -14.60 -0.45
N GLY A 3 2.62 -14.95 -0.94
CA GLY A 3 3.85 -14.87 -0.16
C GLY A 3 4.52 -13.49 -0.04
N VAL A 4 4.10 -12.45 -0.79
CA VAL A 4 4.79 -11.15 -0.79
C VAL A 4 3.85 -9.98 -0.54
N ASN A 5 2.91 -9.68 -1.45
CA ASN A 5 2.12 -8.45 -1.36
C ASN A 5 1.15 -8.43 -0.17
N PRO A 6 0.33 -9.48 0.09
CA PRO A 6 -0.54 -9.50 1.26
C PRO A 6 0.23 -9.48 2.60
N PRO A 7 1.30 -10.28 2.82
CA PRO A 7 2.14 -10.17 4.00
C PRO A 7 2.74 -8.77 4.21
N THR A 8 3.28 -8.16 3.14
CA THR A 8 3.78 -6.79 3.21
C THR A 8 2.69 -5.82 3.68
N ALA A 9 1.52 -5.86 3.05
CA ALA A 9 0.40 -4.98 3.40
C ALA A 9 -0.08 -5.20 4.84
N TYR A 10 -0.18 -6.44 5.29
CA TYR A 10 -0.59 -6.80 6.64
C TYR A 10 0.38 -6.22 7.69
N LEU A 11 1.67 -6.48 7.51
CA LEU A 11 2.71 -6.04 8.46
C LEU A 11 2.87 -4.52 8.48
N LEU A 12 2.71 -3.85 7.33
CA LEU A 12 2.68 -2.39 7.28
C LEU A 12 1.55 -1.79 8.13
N LEU A 13 0.43 -2.51 8.28
CA LEU A 13 -0.74 -2.05 9.03
C LEU A 13 -0.74 -2.51 10.50
N THR A 14 0.04 -3.53 10.87
CA THR A 14 -0.03 -4.16 12.20
C THR A 14 1.26 -4.06 13.01
N ASP A 15 2.42 -3.99 12.34
CA ASP A 15 3.74 -4.09 13.00
C ASP A 15 4.47 -2.76 13.19
N ILE A 16 3.97 -1.68 12.61
CA ILE A 16 4.65 -0.37 12.59
C ILE A 16 4.14 0.55 13.70
N VAL A 17 2.85 0.77 13.71
CA VAL A 17 2.16 1.65 14.65
C VAL A 17 0.91 0.93 15.14
N LYS A 18 0.63 1.02 16.44
CA LYS A 18 -0.62 0.50 16.99
C LYS A 18 -1.78 1.38 16.55
N LEU A 19 -2.63 0.82 15.70
CA LEU A 19 -3.79 1.51 15.13
C LEU A 19 -5.08 0.99 15.76
N PRO A 20 -5.79 1.78 16.59
CA PRO A 20 -7.13 1.45 17.04
C PRO A 20 -8.11 1.33 15.86
N ARG A 21 -9.18 0.54 16.02
CA ARG A 21 -10.26 0.47 15.04
C ARG A 21 -10.81 1.89 14.76
N GLY A 22 -11.08 2.17 13.49
CA GLY A 22 -11.51 3.49 13.04
C GLY A 22 -10.38 4.46 12.71
N SER A 23 -9.11 4.11 12.99
CA SER A 23 -7.96 4.94 12.60
C SER A 23 -7.83 5.06 11.09
N TRP A 24 -7.37 6.24 10.65
CA TRP A 24 -7.04 6.50 9.27
C TRP A 24 -5.59 6.12 8.93
N VAL A 25 -5.40 5.50 7.79
CA VAL A 25 -4.09 5.24 7.17
C VAL A 25 -4.07 5.89 5.80
N ILE A 26 -3.02 6.63 5.47
CA ILE A 26 -2.84 7.22 4.13
C ILE A 26 -1.80 6.43 3.34
N GLN A 27 -2.06 6.16 2.06
CA GLN A 27 -1.12 5.46 1.20
C GLN A 27 -1.06 6.05 -0.21
N ASN A 28 0.10 5.96 -0.86
CA ASN A 28 0.24 6.12 -2.30
C ASN A 28 0.41 4.74 -2.99
N GLY A 29 0.48 4.73 -4.33
CA GLY A 29 0.65 3.49 -5.08
C GLY A 29 -0.46 2.46 -4.85
N VAL A 30 -1.67 2.91 -4.53
CA VAL A 30 -2.82 2.06 -4.17
C VAL A 30 -3.20 1.04 -5.25
N ASN A 31 -2.96 1.32 -6.51
CA ASN A 31 -3.19 0.39 -7.63
C ASN A 31 -2.11 -0.72 -7.77
N SER A 32 -1.09 -0.71 -6.93
CA SER A 32 -0.10 -1.78 -6.83
C SER A 32 -0.66 -3.01 -6.10
N GLY A 33 0.06 -4.13 -6.15
CA GLY A 33 -0.34 -5.34 -5.43
C GLY A 33 -0.38 -5.18 -3.91
N VAL A 34 0.54 -4.40 -3.33
CA VAL A 34 0.56 -4.07 -1.90
C VAL A 34 -0.57 -3.09 -1.57
N GLY A 35 -0.71 -2.02 -2.37
CA GLY A 35 -1.73 -1.00 -2.12
C GLY A 35 -3.16 -1.55 -2.15
N ARG A 36 -3.49 -2.40 -3.13
CA ARG A 36 -4.79 -3.10 -3.21
C ARG A 36 -5.01 -4.01 -1.98
N ALA A 37 -4.01 -4.79 -1.60
CA ALA A 37 -4.10 -5.64 -0.43
C ALA A 37 -4.26 -4.81 0.86
N SER A 38 -3.60 -3.65 0.96
CA SER A 38 -3.72 -2.74 2.11
C SER A 38 -5.16 -2.24 2.29
N VAL A 39 -5.88 -1.90 1.21
CA VAL A 39 -7.30 -1.50 1.30
C VAL A 39 -8.15 -2.62 1.89
N ALA A 40 -8.02 -3.83 1.36
CA ALA A 40 -8.80 -4.99 1.81
C ALA A 40 -8.48 -5.37 3.26
N ILE A 41 -7.20 -5.40 3.63
CA ILE A 41 -6.75 -5.75 4.98
C ILE A 41 -7.12 -4.65 5.97
N ALA A 42 -6.95 -3.37 5.64
CA ALA A 42 -7.38 -2.26 6.49
C ALA A 42 -8.85 -2.38 6.86
N LYS A 43 -9.71 -2.67 5.88
CA LYS A 43 -11.14 -2.90 6.12
C LYS A 43 -11.39 -4.09 7.06
N SER A 44 -10.69 -5.21 6.91
CA SER A 44 -10.82 -6.37 7.80
C SER A 44 -10.39 -6.07 9.24
N LEU A 45 -9.41 -5.18 9.41
CA LEU A 45 -8.95 -4.69 10.71
C LEU A 45 -9.83 -3.58 11.29
N GLY A 46 -10.82 -3.10 10.52
CA GLY A 46 -11.68 -1.97 10.91
C GLY A 46 -10.98 -0.63 10.84
N LEU A 47 -9.94 -0.49 10.04
CA LEU A 47 -9.25 0.75 9.73
C LEU A 47 -9.90 1.43 8.52
N LYS A 48 -9.65 2.72 8.36
CA LYS A 48 -10.09 3.55 7.23
C LYS A 48 -8.89 3.95 6.38
N THR A 49 -9.08 4.05 5.07
CA THR A 49 -7.99 4.29 4.12
C THR A 49 -8.17 5.59 3.34
N ILE A 50 -7.08 6.34 3.22
CA ILE A 50 -6.93 7.47 2.31
C ILE A 50 -5.97 7.03 1.22
N ASN A 51 -6.44 6.96 0.00
CA ASN A 51 -5.77 6.35 -1.13
C ASN A 51 -5.37 7.43 -2.14
N VAL A 52 -4.07 7.71 -2.20
CA VAL A 52 -3.53 8.75 -3.07
C VAL A 52 -3.10 8.15 -4.40
N VAL A 53 -3.67 8.64 -5.49
CA VAL A 53 -3.41 8.21 -6.86
C VAL A 53 -2.76 9.32 -7.67
N ARG A 54 -2.05 8.99 -8.73
CA ARG A 54 -1.39 9.98 -9.60
C ARG A 54 -2.30 10.53 -10.70
N ARG A 55 -3.40 9.84 -11.00
CA ARG A 55 -4.27 10.14 -12.15
C ARG A 55 -5.72 9.94 -11.79
N GLU A 56 -6.58 10.81 -12.31
CA GLU A 56 -8.02 10.80 -12.07
C GLU A 56 -8.69 9.50 -12.55
N GLU A 57 -8.23 8.93 -13.65
CA GLU A 57 -8.83 7.71 -14.24
C GLU A 57 -8.79 6.49 -13.28
N VAL A 58 -7.90 6.51 -12.28
CA VAL A 58 -7.76 5.42 -11.31
C VAL A 58 -8.71 5.59 -10.12
N VAL A 59 -9.28 6.76 -9.90
CA VAL A 59 -10.11 7.08 -8.73
C VAL A 59 -11.33 6.15 -8.65
N ALA A 60 -12.07 6.01 -9.73
CA ALA A 60 -13.28 5.18 -9.75
C ALA A 60 -12.97 3.70 -9.45
N GLU A 61 -11.89 3.17 -10.00
CA GLU A 61 -11.44 1.80 -9.76
C GLU A 61 -11.08 1.58 -8.27
N MET A 62 -10.36 2.53 -7.66
CA MET A 62 -9.94 2.40 -6.27
C MET A 62 -11.09 2.59 -5.28
N LYS A 63 -12.09 3.41 -5.62
CA LYS A 63 -13.35 3.48 -4.86
C LYS A 63 -14.11 2.16 -4.94
N ALA A 64 -14.22 1.57 -6.12
CA ALA A 64 -14.87 0.28 -6.32
C ALA A 64 -14.15 -0.87 -5.57
N LEU A 65 -12.82 -0.77 -5.41
CA LEU A 65 -12.03 -1.70 -4.60
C LEU A 65 -12.37 -1.62 -3.09
N GLY A 66 -13.02 -0.55 -2.64
CA GLY A 66 -13.40 -0.31 -1.26
C GLY A 66 -12.52 0.71 -0.52
N GLY A 67 -11.76 1.53 -1.26
CA GLY A 67 -11.06 2.68 -0.68
C GLY A 67 -12.04 3.72 -0.13
N ASP A 68 -11.90 4.09 1.16
CA ASP A 68 -12.85 5.01 1.80
C ASP A 68 -12.75 6.42 1.21
N ILE A 69 -11.52 6.95 1.11
CA ILE A 69 -11.20 8.21 0.45
C ILE A 69 -10.20 7.91 -0.67
N VAL A 70 -10.43 8.46 -1.86
CA VAL A 70 -9.50 8.35 -2.99
C VAL A 70 -9.30 9.74 -3.58
N LEU A 71 -8.06 10.23 -3.56
CA LEU A 71 -7.68 11.57 -3.98
C LEU A 71 -6.50 11.53 -4.96
N VAL A 72 -6.47 12.45 -5.90
CA VAL A 72 -5.29 12.64 -6.77
C VAL A 72 -4.21 13.39 -6.00
N ASP A 73 -2.95 12.97 -6.14
CA ASP A 73 -1.79 13.60 -5.51
C ASP A 73 -1.64 15.07 -5.98
N GLY A 74 -1.12 15.93 -5.10
CA GLY A 74 -0.90 17.33 -5.41
C GLY A 74 -0.55 18.17 -4.19
N PRO A 75 -0.16 19.43 -4.41
CA PRO A 75 0.36 20.31 -3.34
C PRO A 75 -0.69 20.66 -2.28
N ASP A 76 -1.98 20.58 -2.58
CA ASP A 76 -3.11 20.86 -1.69
C ASP A 76 -3.67 19.61 -1.01
N LEU A 77 -3.00 18.46 -1.13
CA LEU A 77 -3.49 17.17 -0.63
C LEU A 77 -3.88 17.24 0.85
N ALA A 78 -3.10 17.93 1.68
CA ALA A 78 -3.36 18.03 3.12
C ALA A 78 -4.71 18.69 3.42
N ASN A 79 -5.07 19.75 2.71
CA ASN A 79 -6.36 20.44 2.90
C ASN A 79 -7.54 19.56 2.49
N ARG A 80 -7.40 18.84 1.38
CA ARG A 80 -8.44 17.92 0.89
C ARG A 80 -8.62 16.74 1.84
N VAL A 81 -7.53 16.16 2.33
CA VAL A 81 -7.56 15.08 3.33
C VAL A 81 -8.20 15.57 4.63
N ALA A 82 -7.84 16.75 5.11
CA ALA A 82 -8.43 17.34 6.31
C ALA A 82 -9.95 17.54 6.18
N ALA A 83 -10.40 18.05 5.03
CA ALA A 83 -11.83 18.24 4.74
C ALA A 83 -12.60 16.91 4.74
N GLU A 84 -12.08 15.87 4.08
CA GLU A 84 -12.72 14.56 3.95
C GLU A 84 -12.71 13.76 5.26
N THR A 85 -11.70 13.94 6.11
CA THR A 85 -11.56 13.20 7.37
C THR A 85 -12.14 13.95 8.58
N GLY A 86 -12.57 15.22 8.42
CA GLY A 86 -12.95 16.10 9.52
C GLY A 86 -11.77 16.41 10.45
N ASN A 87 -10.57 16.57 9.91
CA ASN A 87 -9.32 16.77 10.65
C ASN A 87 -8.94 15.61 11.58
N ALA A 88 -9.38 14.40 11.30
CA ALA A 88 -9.00 13.24 12.10
C ALA A 88 -7.48 13.03 12.08
N PRO A 89 -6.87 12.59 13.19
CA PRO A 89 -5.43 12.34 13.23
C PRO A 89 -5.04 11.15 12.35
N ILE A 90 -3.96 11.31 11.60
CA ILE A 90 -3.37 10.28 10.74
C ILE A 90 -1.95 10.01 11.23
N THR A 91 -1.70 8.82 11.76
CA THR A 91 -0.43 8.45 12.40
C THR A 91 0.44 7.54 11.55
N LEU A 92 -0.08 7.01 10.43
CA LEU A 92 0.63 6.11 9.53
C LEU A 92 0.43 6.50 8.07
N ALA A 93 1.54 6.64 7.35
CA ALA A 93 1.58 6.74 5.90
C ALA A 93 2.38 5.59 5.28
N LEU A 94 1.90 5.04 4.18
CA LEU A 94 2.54 3.97 3.42
C LEU A 94 3.00 4.51 2.06
N ASP A 95 4.32 4.50 1.82
CA ASP A 95 4.93 4.98 0.58
C ASP A 95 5.53 3.83 -0.23
N GLY A 96 5.01 3.63 -1.43
CA GLY A 96 5.55 2.70 -2.45
C GLY A 96 6.08 3.41 -3.69
N VAL A 97 6.09 4.75 -3.71
CA VAL A 97 6.36 5.55 -4.90
C VAL A 97 7.70 6.27 -4.85
N SER A 98 8.07 6.90 -3.72
CA SER A 98 9.19 7.83 -3.59
C SER A 98 8.97 9.15 -4.38
N ASP A 99 10.03 9.82 -4.85
CA ASP A 99 10.01 11.14 -5.48
C ASP A 99 9.45 12.21 -4.52
N THR A 100 8.52 13.05 -4.96
CA THR A 100 7.87 14.11 -4.18
C THR A 100 6.63 13.64 -3.42
N SER A 101 6.06 12.49 -3.74
CA SER A 101 4.83 11.98 -3.12
C SER A 101 4.93 11.82 -1.59
N PRO A 102 6.05 11.36 -1.00
CA PRO A 102 6.23 11.32 0.45
C PRO A 102 6.07 12.69 1.13
N THR A 103 6.52 13.78 0.51
CA THR A 103 6.30 15.14 1.04
C THR A 103 4.82 15.44 1.19
N ASN A 104 4.01 15.11 0.18
CA ASN A 104 2.56 15.33 0.21
C ASN A 104 1.89 14.44 1.25
N LEU A 105 2.27 13.15 1.35
CA LEU A 105 1.75 12.27 2.39
C LEU A 105 2.08 12.78 3.80
N MET A 106 3.33 13.19 4.03
CA MET A 106 3.77 13.71 5.34
C MET A 106 3.07 15.01 5.73
N SER A 107 2.68 15.84 4.77
CA SER A 107 1.90 17.04 5.06
C SER A 107 0.53 16.74 5.69
N CYS A 108 -0.06 15.57 5.37
CA CYS A 108 -1.32 15.09 5.91
C CYS A 108 -1.20 14.47 7.31
N LEU A 109 0.01 14.15 7.76
CA LEU A 109 0.24 13.41 9.00
C LEU A 109 0.22 14.30 10.23
N SER A 110 -0.21 13.71 11.33
CA SER A 110 -0.15 14.29 12.68
C SER A 110 1.29 14.40 13.17
N GLU A 111 1.48 15.10 14.31
CA GLU A 111 2.74 15.10 15.04
C GLU A 111 3.11 13.67 15.47
N SER A 112 4.41 13.36 15.47
CA SER A 112 4.98 12.05 15.85
C SER A 112 4.50 10.85 15.00
N ALA A 113 3.88 11.09 13.85
CA ALA A 113 3.44 10.06 12.92
C ALA A 113 4.62 9.42 12.16
N VAL A 114 4.37 8.28 11.56
CA VAL A 114 5.37 7.49 10.82
C VAL A 114 4.98 7.39 9.36
N LEU A 115 5.92 7.71 8.47
CA LEU A 115 5.88 7.32 7.06
C LEU A 115 6.73 6.07 6.88
N VAL A 116 6.17 5.01 6.32
CA VAL A 116 6.90 3.78 5.99
C VAL A 116 7.10 3.69 4.49
N SER A 117 8.38 3.67 4.07
CA SER A 117 8.75 3.42 2.69
C SER A 117 9.02 1.93 2.49
N TYR A 118 8.25 1.30 1.62
CA TYR A 118 8.36 -0.12 1.28
C TYR A 118 8.64 -0.37 -0.21
N GLY A 119 8.72 0.71 -1.00
CA GLY A 119 8.99 0.64 -2.44
C GLY A 119 9.39 2.00 -3.02
N GLY A 120 9.87 1.99 -4.25
CA GLY A 120 10.31 3.19 -4.97
C GLY A 120 9.98 3.09 -6.47
N THR A 121 8.69 2.96 -6.81
CA THR A 121 8.27 2.73 -8.21
C THR A 121 8.56 3.90 -9.14
N SER A 122 8.80 5.11 -8.61
CA SER A 122 9.26 6.28 -9.39
C SER A 122 10.69 6.12 -9.88
N ARG A 123 11.50 5.30 -9.21
CA ARG A 123 12.96 5.16 -9.41
C ARG A 123 13.72 6.47 -9.18
N LYS A 124 13.14 7.40 -8.43
CA LYS A 124 13.77 8.67 -8.05
C LYS A 124 14.01 8.71 -6.55
N PRO A 125 15.00 9.48 -6.08
CA PRO A 125 15.21 9.72 -4.65
C PRO A 125 13.96 10.28 -3.97
N MET A 126 13.76 9.91 -2.71
CA MET A 126 12.70 10.45 -1.88
C MET A 126 12.99 11.91 -1.52
N VAL A 127 12.01 12.78 -1.69
CA VAL A 127 12.06 14.18 -1.25
C VAL A 127 11.24 14.33 0.03
N VAL A 128 11.85 14.95 1.04
CA VAL A 128 11.23 15.18 2.35
C VAL A 128 11.51 16.60 2.82
N GLN A 129 10.50 17.27 3.36
CA GLN A 129 10.66 18.58 3.96
C GLN A 129 11.25 18.46 5.39
N PRO A 130 12.39 19.10 5.70
CA PRO A 130 12.98 19.01 7.04
C PRO A 130 12.04 19.41 8.16
N GLY A 131 11.14 20.36 7.90
CA GLY A 131 10.14 20.82 8.88
C GLY A 131 9.20 19.71 9.38
N SER A 132 8.91 18.71 8.57
CA SER A 132 8.13 17.52 8.96
C SER A 132 8.86 16.73 10.06
N LEU A 133 10.15 16.55 9.92
CA LEU A 133 10.98 15.82 10.89
C LEU A 133 11.23 16.65 12.16
N ILE A 134 11.59 17.92 11.99
CA ILE A 134 12.04 18.79 13.10
C ILE A 134 10.84 19.27 13.94
N PHE A 135 9.85 19.88 13.30
CA PHE A 135 8.78 20.57 14.01
C PHE A 135 7.57 19.68 14.30
N LYS A 136 7.31 18.69 13.44
CA LYS A 136 6.22 17.71 13.66
C LYS A 136 6.73 16.38 14.25
N LYS A 137 8.03 16.23 14.50
CA LYS A 137 8.65 15.01 15.04
C LYS A 137 8.26 13.74 14.26
N GLN A 138 7.92 13.88 12.97
CA GLN A 138 7.54 12.75 12.14
C GLN A 138 8.78 11.89 11.85
N THR A 139 8.57 10.59 11.68
CA THR A 139 9.63 9.61 11.43
C THR A 139 9.45 8.98 10.05
N ILE A 140 10.55 8.69 9.38
CA ILE A 140 10.58 7.88 8.18
C ILE A 140 11.26 6.56 8.50
N ARG A 141 10.60 5.47 8.15
CA ARG A 141 11.09 4.10 8.35
C ARG A 141 11.04 3.31 7.06
N GLY A 142 12.08 2.54 6.76
CA GLY A 142 12.04 1.53 5.70
C GLY A 142 11.37 0.24 6.18
N PHE A 143 10.71 -0.46 5.28
CA PHE A 143 10.19 -1.81 5.53
C PHE A 143 10.59 -2.74 4.38
N TRP A 144 11.17 -3.89 4.73
CA TRP A 144 11.44 -4.97 3.78
C TRP A 144 11.01 -6.31 4.38
N LEU A 145 10.04 -6.96 3.76
CA LEU A 145 9.43 -8.22 4.20
C LEU A 145 10.47 -9.31 4.52
N LEU A 146 11.57 -9.39 3.76
CA LEU A 146 12.60 -10.38 3.99
C LEU A 146 13.28 -10.22 5.36
N TYR A 147 13.47 -8.99 5.82
CA TYR A 147 14.02 -8.77 7.17
C TYR A 147 13.06 -9.22 8.26
N TRP A 148 11.77 -8.98 8.06
CA TRP A 148 10.74 -9.48 8.98
C TRP A 148 10.77 -11.02 9.04
N TYR A 149 10.75 -11.71 7.89
CA TYR A 149 10.82 -13.18 7.86
C TYR A 149 12.07 -13.78 8.52
N ARG A 150 13.20 -13.05 8.53
CA ARG A 150 14.44 -13.51 9.18
C ARG A 150 14.38 -13.47 10.72
N SER A 151 13.51 -12.63 11.28
CA SER A 151 13.37 -12.43 12.72
C SER A 151 12.08 -13.01 13.28
N ALA A 152 11.08 -13.25 12.46
CA ALA A 152 9.78 -13.76 12.87
C ALA A 152 9.86 -15.23 13.32
N THR A 153 9.12 -15.53 14.36
CA THR A 153 8.90 -16.90 14.83
C THR A 153 7.93 -17.65 13.91
N PRO A 154 7.93 -18.99 13.91
CA PRO A 154 6.92 -19.77 13.18
C PRO A 154 5.49 -19.43 13.58
N ASP A 155 5.23 -19.12 14.85
CA ASP A 155 3.90 -18.74 15.34
C ASP A 155 3.44 -17.39 14.79
N GLU A 156 4.33 -16.39 14.71
CA GLU A 156 4.01 -15.09 14.10
C GLU A 156 3.72 -15.23 12.61
N ILE A 157 4.49 -16.06 11.90
CA ILE A 157 4.26 -16.37 10.48
C ILE A 157 2.90 -17.04 10.30
N THR A 158 2.59 -18.04 11.13
CA THR A 158 1.32 -18.76 11.11
C THR A 158 0.15 -17.81 11.38
N ALA A 159 0.23 -17.02 12.45
CA ALA A 159 -0.83 -16.05 12.80
C ALA A 159 -1.11 -15.04 11.69
N MET A 160 -0.06 -14.55 11.01
CA MET A 160 -0.22 -13.69 9.84
C MET A 160 -0.98 -14.39 8.71
N PHE A 161 -0.61 -15.63 8.37
CA PHE A 161 -1.28 -16.36 7.30
C PHE A 161 -2.69 -16.83 7.68
N ASP A 162 -2.96 -17.13 8.94
CA ASP A 162 -4.31 -17.43 9.43
C ASP A 162 -5.26 -16.24 9.24
N HIS A 163 -4.75 -15.01 9.36
CA HIS A 163 -5.53 -13.81 9.03
C HIS A 163 -5.70 -13.62 7.51
N LEU A 164 -4.66 -13.87 6.73
CA LEU A 164 -4.65 -13.57 5.29
C LEU A 164 -5.36 -14.63 4.44
N ALA A 165 -5.23 -15.90 4.79
CA ALA A 165 -5.75 -16.99 3.97
C ALA A 165 -7.27 -16.93 3.73
N PRO A 166 -8.11 -16.64 4.72
CA PRO A 166 -9.55 -16.48 4.50
C PRO A 166 -9.88 -15.31 3.56
N LEU A 167 -9.14 -14.18 3.66
CA LEU A 167 -9.35 -13.01 2.79
C LEU A 167 -8.96 -13.29 1.33
N ILE A 168 -7.97 -14.14 1.12
CA ILE A 168 -7.56 -14.57 -0.22
C ILE A 168 -8.53 -15.61 -0.77
N ALA A 169 -8.94 -16.59 0.04
CA ALA A 169 -9.86 -17.63 -0.36
C ALA A 169 -11.24 -17.08 -0.76
N SER A 170 -11.72 -16.05 -0.06
CA SER A 170 -12.96 -15.34 -0.38
C SER A 170 -12.87 -14.40 -1.58
N GLY A 171 -11.66 -14.15 -2.12
CA GLY A 171 -11.42 -13.16 -3.16
C GLY A 171 -11.41 -11.70 -2.67
N THR A 172 -11.53 -11.46 -1.36
CA THR A 172 -11.42 -10.11 -0.77
C THR A 172 -10.06 -9.49 -1.06
N ILE A 173 -8.99 -10.27 -0.94
CA ILE A 173 -7.68 -9.92 -1.47
C ILE A 173 -7.51 -10.61 -2.82
N SER A 174 -7.51 -9.82 -3.88
CA SER A 174 -7.29 -10.32 -5.23
C SER A 174 -6.29 -9.47 -5.99
N ALA A 175 -5.70 -10.04 -7.02
CA ALA A 175 -4.88 -9.30 -7.97
C ALA A 175 -5.39 -9.61 -9.37
N PRO A 176 -5.71 -8.61 -10.20
CA PRO A 176 -6.19 -8.84 -11.56
C PRO A 176 -5.14 -9.62 -12.35
N VAL A 177 -5.55 -10.75 -12.91
CA VAL A 177 -4.75 -11.51 -13.88
C VAL A 177 -5.17 -11.06 -15.26
N VAL A 178 -4.26 -10.44 -16.00
CA VAL A 178 -4.56 -9.85 -17.31
C VAL A 178 -4.19 -10.76 -18.48
N ALA A 179 -3.34 -11.75 -18.24
CA ALA A 179 -2.99 -12.77 -19.22
C ALA A 179 -2.31 -13.97 -18.55
N THR A 180 -2.39 -15.11 -19.22
CA THR A 180 -1.69 -16.34 -18.85
C THR A 180 -0.99 -16.89 -20.08
N TYR A 181 0.27 -17.32 -19.93
CA TYR A 181 1.14 -17.78 -21.01
C TYR A 181 1.77 -19.13 -20.66
N GLY A 182 2.13 -19.90 -21.70
CA GLY A 182 3.03 -21.04 -21.54
C GLY A 182 4.49 -20.58 -21.37
N PHE A 183 5.36 -21.45 -20.88
CA PHE A 183 6.80 -21.14 -20.73
C PHE A 183 7.54 -20.90 -22.07
N ASP A 184 6.98 -21.31 -23.18
CA ASP A 184 7.46 -21.04 -24.54
C ASP A 184 7.18 -19.59 -25.01
N GLN A 185 6.33 -18.84 -24.28
CA GLN A 185 5.89 -17.49 -24.65
C GLN A 185 6.46 -16.40 -23.74
N VAL A 186 7.66 -16.58 -23.18
CA VAL A 186 8.26 -15.65 -22.21
C VAL A 186 8.37 -14.22 -22.74
N GLY A 187 8.77 -14.06 -24.02
CA GLY A 187 8.90 -12.74 -24.64
C GLY A 187 7.59 -11.96 -24.68
N GLU A 188 6.50 -12.61 -25.10
CA GLU A 188 5.15 -12.02 -25.13
C GLU A 188 4.65 -11.68 -23.73
N ALA A 189 4.88 -12.58 -22.78
CA ALA A 189 4.48 -12.40 -21.39
C ALA A 189 5.17 -11.19 -20.76
N ILE A 190 6.47 -10.99 -20.99
CA ILE A 190 7.22 -9.82 -20.52
C ILE A 190 6.69 -8.53 -21.15
N ALA A 191 6.47 -8.52 -22.49
CA ALA A 191 5.92 -7.38 -23.18
C ALA A 191 4.52 -7.00 -22.65
N LYS A 192 3.67 -8.00 -22.40
CA LYS A 192 2.35 -7.79 -21.80
C LYS A 192 2.43 -7.27 -20.37
N ALA A 193 3.31 -7.83 -19.54
CA ALA A 193 3.50 -7.39 -18.16
C ALA A 193 3.97 -5.92 -18.06
N ALA A 194 4.76 -5.46 -19.02
CA ALA A 194 5.22 -4.07 -19.09
C ALA A 194 4.09 -3.07 -19.40
N GLN A 195 3.04 -3.52 -20.08
CA GLN A 195 1.91 -2.69 -20.52
C GLN A 195 0.73 -2.68 -19.54
N SER A 196 0.63 -3.68 -18.67
CA SER A 196 -0.58 -3.94 -17.92
C SER A 196 -0.50 -3.52 -16.45
N GLY A 197 -1.62 -3.04 -15.89
CA GLY A 197 -1.79 -2.82 -14.46
C GLY A 197 -2.13 -4.08 -13.65
N GLY A 198 -2.00 -5.29 -14.24
CA GLY A 198 -2.33 -6.57 -13.62
C GLY A 198 -1.17 -7.56 -13.59
N LYS A 199 -1.45 -8.78 -13.18
CA LYS A 199 -0.49 -9.88 -13.16
C LYS A 199 -0.56 -10.67 -14.45
N VAL A 200 0.62 -11.01 -14.96
CA VAL A 200 0.80 -12.02 -16.00
C VAL A 200 1.28 -13.28 -15.33
N LEU A 201 0.64 -14.40 -15.63
CA LEU A 201 0.97 -15.71 -15.07
C LEU A 201 1.53 -16.64 -16.13
N PHE A 202 2.37 -17.57 -15.69
CA PHE A 202 2.78 -18.71 -16.47
C PHE A 202 2.07 -19.97 -15.96
N THR A 203 1.59 -20.81 -16.89
CA THR A 203 1.12 -22.15 -16.57
C THR A 203 2.00 -23.18 -17.25
N PRO A 204 2.45 -24.23 -16.55
CA PRO A 204 3.06 -25.39 -17.20
C PRO A 204 2.09 -25.95 -18.23
N LYS A 205 2.57 -26.37 -19.38
CA LYS A 205 1.78 -27.25 -20.25
C LYS A 205 1.59 -28.59 -19.51
N THR A 206 0.36 -28.96 -19.25
CA THR A 206 -0.02 -30.30 -18.83
C THR A 206 0.21 -31.27 -19.99
#